data_490c36bd27dcf7f059236427210b71c1
#
_entry.id   490c36bd27dcf7f059236427210b71c1
#
_cell.length_a   1.000
_cell.length_b   1.000
_cell.length_c   1.000
_cell.angle_alpha   90.00
_cell.angle_beta   90.00
_cell.angle_gamma   90.00
#
_symmetry.space_group_name_H-M   'P 1'
#
loop_
_entity.id
_entity.type
_entity.pdbx_description
1 polymer ?
#
loop_
_entity_poly.entity_id
_entity_poly.type
_entity_poly.pdbx_seq_one_letter_code
_entity_poly.pdbx_strand_id
1 'polypeptide(L)'
;KYIAAYEEHIAKYSNIELTNQEKAFYAQYKTFMQWVEDTQGMPVAGNAEKPLDVEYANLVGAKNFGLVRSEHMFSGAGRELIFQRFILADILANPEEVRREALREILQIQQADYEQIFLYAEGRSVTIRSLDPPLHEFVPKSAEKIIELALAFILSKEDLQPALKKAYDLIKEARGKNMLLGEKEKIELFAAAAELNEQELIVMFKKVKAGIEALREENPMFG
;
A
#
# COMPACT_ATOMS: atom_id res chain seq x y z
N LYS A 1 -19.29 9.84 -25.51
CA LYS A 1 -17.86 9.99 -25.17
C LYS A 1 -17.47 9.06 -24.00
N TYR A 2 -18.24 9.03 -22.90
CA TYR A 2 -17.96 8.21 -21.71
C TYR A 2 -18.31 6.72 -21.89
N ILE A 3 -19.31 6.34 -22.70
CA ILE A 3 -19.60 4.93 -23.00
C ILE A 3 -18.44 4.33 -23.80
N ALA A 4 -17.94 5.04 -24.81
CA ALA A 4 -16.80 4.57 -25.57
C ALA A 4 -15.54 4.42 -24.69
N ALA A 5 -15.27 5.37 -23.78
CA ALA A 5 -14.17 5.28 -22.84
C ALA A 5 -14.36 4.14 -21.82
N TYR A 6 -15.59 3.90 -21.35
CA TYR A 6 -15.90 2.79 -20.45
C TYR A 6 -15.83 1.44 -21.16
N GLU A 7 -16.34 1.34 -22.38
CA GLU A 7 -16.24 0.15 -23.22
C GLU A 7 -14.77 -0.15 -23.58
N GLU A 8 -13.98 0.88 -23.90
CA GLU A 8 -12.55 0.77 -24.17
C GLU A 8 -11.77 0.36 -22.92
N HIS A 9 -12.13 0.91 -21.75
CA HIS A 9 -11.52 0.56 -20.47
C HIS A 9 -11.85 -0.87 -20.05
N ILE A 10 -13.11 -1.29 -20.15
CA ILE A 10 -13.52 -2.69 -19.90
C ILE A 10 -12.86 -3.63 -20.90
N ALA A 11 -12.79 -3.29 -22.18
CA ALA A 11 -12.11 -4.11 -23.19
C ALA A 11 -10.60 -4.23 -22.91
N LYS A 12 -9.99 -3.18 -22.34
CA LYS A 12 -8.57 -3.17 -21.99
C LYS A 12 -8.25 -4.02 -20.75
N TYR A 13 -9.17 -4.10 -19.76
CA TYR A 13 -8.90 -4.73 -18.45
C TYR A 13 -9.72 -5.98 -18.15
N SER A 14 -10.78 -6.29 -18.92
CA SER A 14 -11.64 -7.42 -18.61
C SER A 14 -12.15 -8.03 -19.89
N ASN A 15 -11.90 -8.50 -20.80
CA ASN A 15 -12.53 -9.24 -21.95
C ASN A 15 -14.06 -9.50 -21.77
N ILE A 16 -14.78 -8.61 -21.05
CA ILE A 16 -16.21 -8.73 -20.78
C ILE A 16 -16.96 -7.88 -21.81
N GLU A 17 -17.69 -8.53 -22.72
CA GLU A 17 -18.66 -7.84 -23.57
C GLU A 17 -19.92 -7.55 -22.76
N LEU A 18 -20.29 -6.26 -22.69
CA LEU A 18 -21.54 -5.86 -22.06
C LEU A 18 -22.73 -6.37 -22.90
N THR A 19 -23.73 -6.92 -22.22
CA THR A 19 -25.00 -7.30 -22.81
C THR A 19 -25.77 -6.06 -23.28
N ASN A 20 -26.70 -6.22 -24.23
CA ASN A 20 -27.55 -5.13 -24.68
C ASN A 20 -28.35 -4.49 -23.51
N GLN A 21 -28.69 -5.26 -22.49
CA GLN A 21 -29.42 -4.78 -21.32
C GLN A 21 -28.53 -3.88 -20.45
N GLU A 22 -27.28 -4.26 -20.22
CA GLU A 22 -26.30 -3.44 -19.50
C GLU A 22 -25.97 -2.14 -20.24
N LYS A 23 -25.82 -2.20 -21.57
CA LYS A 23 -25.65 -1.01 -22.40
C LYS A 23 -26.83 -0.04 -22.31
N ALA A 24 -28.07 -0.57 -22.36
CA ALA A 24 -29.29 0.22 -22.19
C ALA A 24 -29.38 0.85 -20.79
N PHE A 25 -29.09 0.10 -19.75
CA PHE A 25 -29.04 0.61 -18.38
C PHE A 25 -28.01 1.73 -18.21
N TYR A 26 -26.81 1.53 -18.75
CA TYR A 26 -25.77 2.53 -18.69
C TYR A 26 -26.13 3.82 -19.45
N ALA A 27 -26.80 3.72 -20.58
CA ALA A 27 -27.30 4.88 -21.31
C ALA A 27 -28.32 5.69 -20.48
N GLN A 28 -29.25 5.00 -19.79
CA GLN A 28 -30.21 5.64 -18.88
C GLN A 28 -29.50 6.31 -17.70
N TYR A 29 -28.55 5.62 -17.06
CA TYR A 29 -27.71 6.18 -16.01
C TYR A 29 -27.01 7.47 -16.43
N LYS A 30 -26.42 7.50 -17.63
CA LYS A 30 -25.80 8.71 -18.17
C LYS A 30 -26.75 9.86 -18.34
N THR A 31 -27.93 9.60 -18.85
CA THR A 31 -28.97 10.62 -18.99
C THR A 31 -29.35 11.20 -17.63
N PHE A 32 -29.55 10.34 -16.63
CA PHE A 32 -29.81 10.75 -15.27
C PHE A 32 -28.66 11.59 -14.68
N MET A 33 -27.43 11.16 -14.85
CA MET A 33 -26.25 11.90 -14.34
C MET A 33 -26.08 13.24 -15.06
N GLN A 34 -26.45 13.34 -16.34
CA GLN A 34 -26.45 14.62 -17.04
C GLN A 34 -27.47 15.59 -16.45
N TRP A 35 -28.68 15.15 -16.10
CA TRP A 35 -29.66 15.98 -15.40
C TRP A 35 -29.17 16.46 -14.01
N VAL A 36 -28.47 15.57 -13.29
CA VAL A 36 -27.84 15.93 -12.02
C VAL A 36 -26.77 17.03 -12.25
N GLU A 37 -25.93 16.88 -13.25
CA GLU A 37 -24.90 17.88 -13.61
C GLU A 37 -25.52 19.22 -14.00
N ASP A 38 -26.59 19.21 -14.79
CA ASP A 38 -27.27 20.43 -15.27
C ASP A 38 -27.97 21.20 -14.14
N THR A 39 -28.31 20.51 -13.05
CA THR A 39 -29.02 21.11 -11.91
C THR A 39 -28.12 21.40 -10.69
N GLN A 40 -26.90 20.84 -10.62
CA GLN A 40 -26.02 21.07 -9.48
C GLN A 40 -25.39 22.47 -9.51
N GLY A 41 -25.40 23.14 -8.37
CA GLY A 41 -24.78 24.48 -8.20
C GLY A 41 -23.28 24.46 -7.91
N MET A 42 -22.72 23.29 -7.53
CA MET A 42 -21.29 23.11 -7.23
C MET A 42 -20.72 21.91 -7.99
N PRO A 43 -19.51 22.02 -8.54
CA PRO A 43 -18.84 20.90 -9.18
C PRO A 43 -18.49 19.81 -8.16
N VAL A 44 -18.74 18.54 -8.53
CA VAL A 44 -18.35 17.38 -7.73
C VAL A 44 -16.88 17.08 -7.97
N ALA A 45 -16.12 16.94 -6.88
CA ALA A 45 -14.74 16.51 -6.90
C ALA A 45 -14.61 15.08 -6.37
N GLY A 46 -13.98 14.21 -7.14
CA GLY A 46 -13.70 12.83 -6.74
C GLY A 46 -12.51 12.75 -5.80
N ASN A 47 -12.49 11.77 -4.89
CA ASN A 47 -11.27 11.39 -4.19
C ASN A 47 -10.53 10.34 -5.02
N ALA A 48 -9.22 10.48 -5.12
CA ALA A 48 -8.36 9.54 -5.85
C ALA A 48 -7.02 9.45 -5.12
N GLU A 49 -6.52 8.25 -4.92
CA GLU A 49 -5.31 8.00 -4.12
C GLU A 49 -4.17 7.42 -4.96
N LYS A 50 -4.55 6.79 -6.06
CA LYS A 50 -3.63 6.17 -7.03
C LYS A 50 -3.96 6.66 -8.44
N PRO A 51 -3.03 6.56 -9.38
CA PRO A 51 -3.28 6.95 -10.78
C PRO A 51 -4.53 6.34 -11.39
N LEU A 52 -4.79 5.05 -11.12
CA LEU A 52 -6.00 4.36 -11.62
C LEU A 52 -7.30 4.93 -11.04
N ASP A 53 -7.28 5.43 -9.80
CA ASP A 53 -8.48 6.04 -9.19
C ASP A 53 -8.84 7.35 -9.93
N VAL A 54 -7.82 8.10 -10.38
CA VAL A 54 -8.02 9.31 -11.22
C VAL A 54 -8.64 8.92 -12.55
N GLU A 55 -8.13 7.87 -13.19
CA GLU A 55 -8.68 7.35 -14.45
C GLU A 55 -10.15 6.92 -14.26
N TYR A 56 -10.46 6.17 -13.19
CA TYR A 56 -11.83 5.76 -12.87
C TYR A 56 -12.74 6.95 -12.56
N ALA A 57 -12.28 7.91 -11.77
CA ALA A 57 -13.05 9.10 -11.46
C ALA A 57 -13.38 9.92 -12.72
N ASN A 58 -12.46 9.98 -13.68
CA ASN A 58 -12.71 10.58 -14.99
C ASN A 58 -13.82 9.85 -15.76
N LEU A 59 -13.80 8.52 -15.76
CA LEU A 59 -14.81 7.70 -16.44
C LEU A 59 -16.22 7.91 -15.87
N VAL A 60 -16.36 8.13 -14.57
CA VAL A 60 -17.64 8.40 -13.93
C VAL A 60 -18.01 9.88 -13.90
N GLY A 61 -17.19 10.75 -14.49
CA GLY A 61 -17.55 12.16 -14.75
C GLY A 61 -17.10 13.14 -13.67
N ALA A 62 -16.12 12.79 -12.82
CA ALA A 62 -15.55 13.74 -11.87
C ALA A 62 -15.00 14.99 -12.58
N LYS A 63 -15.31 16.17 -12.06
CA LYS A 63 -14.86 17.44 -12.65
C LYS A 63 -13.50 17.88 -12.11
N ASN A 64 -13.19 17.48 -10.87
CA ASN A 64 -11.94 17.79 -10.17
C ASN A 64 -11.58 16.64 -9.23
N PHE A 65 -10.39 16.70 -8.63
CA PHE A 65 -9.92 15.75 -7.62
C PHE A 65 -9.76 16.46 -6.28
N GLY A 66 -10.71 16.20 -5.38
CA GLY A 66 -10.85 16.90 -4.13
C GLY A 66 -9.87 16.49 -3.06
N LEU A 67 -9.37 15.25 -3.12
CA LEU A 67 -8.37 14.75 -2.19
C LEU A 67 -7.56 13.59 -2.77
N VAL A 68 -6.25 13.78 -2.78
CA VAL A 68 -5.25 12.72 -2.98
C VAL A 68 -4.49 12.54 -1.67
N ARG A 69 -4.63 11.36 -1.06
CA ARG A 69 -3.90 10.97 0.16
C ARG A 69 -2.55 10.38 -0.21
N SER A 70 -1.49 11.16 -0.03
CA SER A 70 -0.14 10.76 -0.44
C SER A 70 0.40 9.53 0.31
N GLU A 71 -0.07 9.28 1.51
CA GLU A 71 0.29 8.11 2.32
C GLU A 71 -0.16 6.78 1.69
N HIS A 72 -1.26 6.76 0.95
CA HIS A 72 -1.74 5.54 0.29
C HIS A 72 -0.89 5.11 -0.91
N MET A 73 0.00 5.98 -1.40
CA MET A 73 1.00 5.62 -2.42
C MET A 73 1.99 4.57 -1.93
N PHE A 74 2.14 4.43 -0.60
CA PHE A 74 3.05 3.45 0.01
C PHE A 74 2.40 2.10 0.29
N SER A 75 1.10 1.93 0.02
CA SER A 75 0.41 0.66 0.22
C SER A 75 0.75 -0.36 -0.87
N GLY A 76 1.15 -1.57 -0.45
CA GLY A 76 1.32 -2.76 -1.31
C GLY A 76 2.68 -2.87 -2.02
N ALA A 77 2.92 -4.02 -2.63
CA ALA A 77 4.03 -4.34 -3.56
C ALA A 77 5.46 -3.96 -3.10
N GLY A 78 5.77 -4.10 -1.80
CA GLY A 78 7.11 -3.79 -1.27
C GLY A 78 7.33 -2.31 -0.93
N ARG A 79 6.43 -1.41 -1.30
CA ARG A 79 6.50 0.01 -0.95
C ARG A 79 6.38 0.23 0.56
N GLU A 80 5.58 -0.59 1.24
CA GLU A 80 5.42 -0.56 2.70
C GLU A 80 6.75 -0.74 3.43
N LEU A 81 7.61 -1.64 2.96
CA LEU A 81 8.92 -1.87 3.57
C LEU A 81 9.82 -0.64 3.52
N ILE A 82 9.78 0.13 2.43
CA ILE A 82 10.55 1.37 2.30
C ILE A 82 10.08 2.38 3.35
N PHE A 83 8.78 2.52 3.51
CA PHE A 83 8.21 3.41 4.50
C PHE A 83 8.45 2.93 5.93
N GLN A 84 8.37 1.62 6.18
CA GLN A 84 8.72 1.00 7.47
C GLN A 84 10.20 1.23 7.84
N ARG A 85 11.13 1.14 6.87
CA ARG A 85 12.55 1.49 7.07
C ARG A 85 12.72 2.95 7.49
N PHE A 86 11.95 3.86 6.89
CA PHE A 86 11.98 5.28 7.24
C PHE A 86 11.51 5.52 8.69
N ILE A 87 10.33 5.02 9.06
CA ILE A 87 9.73 5.28 10.38
C ILE A 87 10.41 4.52 11.52
N LEU A 88 11.05 3.37 11.24
CA LEU A 88 11.76 2.55 12.21
C LEU A 88 13.29 2.73 12.11
N ALA A 89 13.77 3.77 11.45
CA ALA A 89 15.21 3.97 11.25
C ALA A 89 16.00 4.00 12.57
N ASP A 90 15.43 4.54 13.64
CA ASP A 90 16.10 4.69 14.95
C ASP A 90 16.48 3.36 15.63
N ILE A 91 15.83 2.26 15.25
CA ILE A 91 16.19 0.92 15.75
C ILE A 91 17.28 0.24 14.93
N LEU A 92 17.68 0.81 13.79
CA LEU A 92 18.65 0.26 12.87
C LEU A 92 20.04 0.87 13.08
N ALA A 93 21.05 0.22 12.48
CA ALA A 93 22.39 0.81 12.44
C ALA A 93 22.39 2.02 11.49
N ASN A 94 23.11 3.08 11.86
CA ASN A 94 23.21 4.31 11.06
C ASN A 94 21.83 4.94 10.71
N PRO A 95 21.02 5.32 11.71
CA PRO A 95 19.64 5.79 11.50
C PRO A 95 19.51 6.91 10.45
N GLU A 96 20.43 7.88 10.46
CA GLU A 96 20.40 9.01 9.54
C GLU A 96 20.66 8.60 8.08
N GLU A 97 21.51 7.63 7.86
CA GLU A 97 21.80 7.11 6.53
C GLU A 97 20.62 6.29 6.01
N VAL A 98 20.08 5.39 6.85
CA VAL A 98 18.89 4.60 6.53
C VAL A 98 17.72 5.50 6.19
N ARG A 99 17.50 6.55 7.00
CA ARG A 99 16.42 7.52 6.78
C ARG A 99 16.61 8.27 5.45
N ARG A 100 17.83 8.68 5.15
CA ARG A 100 18.17 9.38 3.89
C ARG A 100 17.96 8.50 2.66
N GLU A 101 18.37 7.23 2.73
CA GLU A 101 18.15 6.27 1.64
C GLU A 101 16.66 6.00 1.43
N ALA A 102 15.92 5.73 2.51
CA ALA A 102 14.48 5.52 2.44
C ALA A 102 13.75 6.74 1.85
N LEU A 103 14.14 7.97 2.22
CA LEU A 103 13.57 9.19 1.64
C LEU A 103 13.85 9.32 0.14
N ARG A 104 15.00 8.89 -0.35
CA ARG A 104 15.28 8.89 -1.80
C ARG A 104 14.36 7.90 -2.54
N GLU A 105 14.17 6.71 -1.99
CA GLU A 105 13.25 5.71 -2.57
C GLU A 105 11.80 6.22 -2.52
N ILE A 106 11.37 6.83 -1.41
CA ILE A 106 10.06 7.48 -1.23
C ILE A 106 9.84 8.56 -2.30
N LEU A 107 10.82 9.44 -2.50
CA LEU A 107 10.74 10.51 -3.50
C LEU A 107 10.50 9.97 -4.90
N GLN A 108 11.22 8.91 -5.30
CA GLN A 108 11.06 8.29 -6.62
C GLN A 108 9.66 7.69 -6.80
N ILE A 109 9.12 7.05 -5.77
CA ILE A 109 7.77 6.47 -5.80
C ILE A 109 6.73 7.58 -5.93
N GLN A 110 6.81 8.62 -5.09
CA GLN A 110 5.85 9.72 -5.13
C GLN A 110 5.92 10.51 -6.43
N GLN A 111 7.12 10.76 -6.95
CA GLN A 111 7.30 11.46 -8.22
C GLN A 111 6.59 10.70 -9.34
N ALA A 112 6.83 9.38 -9.47
CA ALA A 112 6.23 8.57 -10.51
C ALA A 112 4.69 8.53 -10.39
N ASP A 113 4.16 8.40 -9.18
CA ASP A 113 2.72 8.36 -8.94
C ASP A 113 2.07 9.73 -9.22
N TYR A 114 2.69 10.85 -8.81
CA TYR A 114 2.19 12.19 -9.09
C TYR A 114 2.23 12.53 -10.58
N GLU A 115 3.28 12.16 -11.29
CA GLU A 115 3.35 12.34 -12.74
C GLU A 115 2.17 11.66 -13.45
N GLN A 116 1.83 10.44 -13.05
CA GLN A 116 0.67 9.72 -13.61
C GLN A 116 -0.67 10.35 -13.18
N ILE A 117 -0.80 10.76 -11.90
CA ILE A 117 -2.00 11.45 -11.41
C ILE A 117 -2.25 12.72 -12.22
N PHE A 118 -1.24 13.55 -12.42
CA PHE A 118 -1.37 14.79 -13.19
C PHE A 118 -1.65 14.54 -14.66
N LEU A 119 -1.06 13.50 -15.24
CA LEU A 119 -1.35 13.08 -16.61
C LEU A 119 -2.83 12.74 -16.79
N TYR A 120 -3.38 11.90 -15.92
CA TYR A 120 -4.80 11.52 -15.96
C TYR A 120 -5.75 12.63 -15.53
N ALA A 121 -5.29 13.58 -14.73
CA ALA A 121 -6.10 14.74 -14.35
C ALA A 121 -6.39 15.69 -15.53
N GLU A 122 -5.60 15.65 -16.61
CA GLU A 122 -5.84 16.41 -17.84
C GLU A 122 -6.09 17.92 -17.59
N GLY A 123 -5.30 18.53 -16.72
CA GLY A 123 -5.42 19.95 -16.36
C GLY A 123 -6.54 20.29 -15.38
N ARG A 124 -7.25 19.32 -14.82
CA ARG A 124 -8.23 19.53 -13.75
C ARG A 124 -7.53 19.81 -12.43
N SER A 125 -8.25 20.47 -11.52
CA SER A 125 -7.74 20.74 -10.17
C SER A 125 -7.52 19.45 -9.39
N VAL A 126 -6.35 19.34 -8.73
CA VAL A 126 -5.99 18.22 -7.86
C VAL A 126 -5.57 18.79 -6.50
N THR A 127 -6.26 18.40 -5.44
CA THR A 127 -5.89 18.75 -4.06
C THR A 127 -5.11 17.61 -3.44
N ILE A 128 -3.85 17.84 -3.09
CA ILE A 128 -2.96 16.86 -2.50
C ILE A 128 -2.85 17.13 -1.00
N ARG A 129 -3.08 16.10 -0.18
CA ARG A 129 -2.72 16.13 1.22
C ARG A 129 -1.22 15.84 1.36
N SER A 130 -0.50 16.71 2.08
CA SER A 130 0.88 16.43 2.46
C SER A 130 0.96 15.15 3.28
N LEU A 131 2.11 14.50 3.26
CA LEU A 131 2.33 13.23 3.96
C LEU A 131 2.13 13.44 5.48
N ASP A 132 1.05 12.87 6.00
CA ASP A 132 0.67 12.90 7.42
C ASP A 132 0.05 11.54 7.79
N PRO A 133 0.86 10.45 7.76
CA PRO A 133 0.34 9.13 7.99
C PRO A 133 0.17 8.85 9.48
N PRO A 134 -0.89 8.17 9.89
CA PRO A 134 -0.94 7.51 11.18
C PRO A 134 0.07 6.35 11.18
N LEU A 135 1.25 6.58 11.74
CA LEU A 135 2.42 5.67 11.61
C LEU A 135 2.11 4.23 12.01
N HIS A 136 1.22 4.03 12.99
CA HIS A 136 0.79 2.71 13.44
C HIS A 136 0.00 1.89 12.38
N GLU A 137 -0.49 2.52 11.33
CA GLU A 137 -1.17 1.81 10.23
C GLU A 137 -0.20 1.12 9.27
N PHE A 138 1.03 1.64 9.20
CA PHE A 138 2.08 1.13 8.30
C PHE A 138 2.97 0.07 8.93
N VAL A 139 2.79 -0.23 10.21
CA VAL A 139 3.58 -1.25 10.89
C VAL A 139 2.78 -2.54 11.09
N PRO A 140 3.43 -3.70 11.06
CA PRO A 140 2.77 -4.97 11.21
C PRO A 140 2.14 -5.16 12.59
N LYS A 141 0.98 -5.84 12.63
CA LYS A 141 0.20 -6.09 13.86
C LYS A 141 0.36 -7.52 14.37
N SER A 142 0.72 -8.47 13.52
CA SER A 142 0.89 -9.88 13.90
C SER A 142 2.36 -10.23 14.13
N ALA A 143 2.62 -11.17 15.05
CA ALA A 143 3.97 -11.64 15.33
C ALA A 143 4.68 -12.16 14.06
N GLU A 144 3.99 -12.90 13.19
CA GLU A 144 4.55 -13.40 11.93
C GLU A 144 5.06 -12.24 11.06
N LYS A 145 4.25 -11.20 10.89
CA LYS A 145 4.63 -10.03 10.08
C LYS A 145 5.74 -9.17 10.72
N ILE A 146 5.83 -9.16 12.05
CA ILE A 146 6.95 -8.51 12.76
C ILE A 146 8.24 -9.29 12.53
N ILE A 147 8.19 -10.63 12.51
CA ILE A 147 9.36 -11.49 12.20
C ILE A 147 9.79 -11.26 10.73
N GLU A 148 8.86 -11.19 9.78
CA GLU A 148 9.17 -10.87 8.38
C GLU A 148 9.89 -9.51 8.27
N LEU A 149 9.40 -8.49 8.98
CA LEU A 149 10.02 -7.18 8.99
C LEU A 149 11.42 -7.21 9.62
N ALA A 150 11.60 -7.97 10.70
CA ALA A 150 12.90 -8.17 11.32
C ALA A 150 13.88 -8.85 10.34
N LEU A 151 13.43 -9.86 9.57
CA LEU A 151 14.23 -10.47 8.51
C LEU A 151 14.58 -9.47 7.40
N ALA A 152 13.63 -8.64 6.99
CA ALA A 152 13.85 -7.63 5.96
C ALA A 152 14.86 -6.55 6.37
N PHE A 153 15.13 -6.39 7.66
CA PHE A 153 16.17 -5.50 8.20
C PHE A 153 17.55 -6.18 8.33
N ILE A 154 17.60 -7.52 8.25
CA ILE A 154 18.84 -8.30 8.33
C ILE A 154 19.31 -8.70 6.92
N LEU A 155 18.39 -9.17 6.08
CA LEU A 155 18.69 -9.75 4.78
C LEU A 155 18.72 -8.71 3.66
N SER A 156 19.44 -9.05 2.58
CA SER A 156 19.34 -8.32 1.31
C SER A 156 17.95 -8.48 0.69
N LYS A 157 17.60 -7.59 -0.25
CA LYS A 157 16.33 -7.71 -1.01
C LYS A 157 16.25 -9.02 -1.80
N GLU A 158 17.38 -9.53 -2.25
CA GLU A 158 17.50 -10.75 -3.07
C GLU A 158 17.27 -12.02 -2.23
N ASP A 159 17.78 -12.04 -1.00
CA ASP A 159 17.70 -13.19 -0.10
C ASP A 159 16.36 -13.26 0.66
N LEU A 160 15.70 -12.13 0.85
CA LEU A 160 14.48 -12.03 1.64
C LEU A 160 13.34 -12.90 1.09
N GLN A 161 13.02 -12.79 -0.20
CA GLN A 161 11.88 -13.51 -0.79
C GLN A 161 12.04 -15.03 -0.78
N PRO A 162 13.22 -15.59 -1.13
CA PRO A 162 13.48 -17.01 -0.97
C PRO A 162 13.35 -17.50 0.48
N ALA A 163 13.89 -16.73 1.44
CA ALA A 163 13.80 -17.06 2.86
C ALA A 163 12.35 -17.06 3.36
N LEU A 164 11.56 -16.04 3.01
CA LEU A 164 10.14 -15.98 3.38
C LEU A 164 9.35 -17.15 2.81
N LYS A 165 9.54 -17.49 1.54
CA LYS A 165 8.88 -18.65 0.92
C LYS A 165 9.18 -19.94 1.68
N LYS A 166 10.47 -20.21 1.94
CA LYS A 166 10.93 -21.39 2.69
C LYS A 166 10.35 -21.42 4.11
N ALA A 167 10.30 -20.26 4.81
CA ALA A 167 9.72 -20.15 6.14
C ALA A 167 8.22 -20.49 6.15
N TYR A 168 7.46 -19.97 5.20
CA TYR A 168 6.03 -20.26 5.10
C TYR A 168 5.74 -21.71 4.73
N ASP A 169 6.58 -22.35 3.90
CA ASP A 169 6.48 -23.79 3.61
C ASP A 169 6.71 -24.62 4.89
N LEU A 170 7.71 -24.26 5.70
CA LEU A 170 7.98 -24.92 7.00
C LEU A 170 6.82 -24.73 7.99
N ILE A 171 6.27 -23.52 8.09
CA ILE A 171 5.10 -23.23 8.93
C ILE A 171 3.89 -24.06 8.49
N LYS A 172 3.65 -24.16 7.18
CA LYS A 172 2.55 -24.98 6.63
C LYS A 172 2.72 -26.45 6.95
N GLU A 173 3.94 -26.97 6.85
CA GLU A 173 4.26 -28.35 7.21
C GLU A 173 4.04 -28.62 8.70
N ALA A 174 4.52 -27.73 9.57
CA ALA A 174 4.34 -27.83 11.01
C ALA A 174 2.86 -27.79 11.42
N ARG A 175 2.07 -26.91 10.82
CA ARG A 175 0.61 -26.85 11.02
C ARG A 175 -0.09 -28.12 10.53
N GLY A 176 0.36 -28.71 9.43
CA GLY A 176 -0.15 -29.98 8.92
C GLY A 176 0.11 -31.17 9.87
N LYS A 177 1.11 -31.05 10.72
CA LYS A 177 1.42 -32.00 11.82
C LYS A 177 0.72 -31.65 13.15
N ASN A 178 -0.25 -30.74 13.14
CA ASN A 178 -0.96 -30.24 14.33
C ASN A 178 -0.04 -29.61 15.41
N MET A 179 1.10 -29.06 15.02
CA MET A 179 1.96 -28.33 15.94
C MET A 179 1.39 -26.94 16.27
N LEU A 180 1.32 -26.62 17.55
CA LEU A 180 1.04 -25.27 18.01
C LEU A 180 2.29 -24.42 17.83
N LEU A 181 2.23 -23.40 16.98
CA LEU A 181 3.33 -22.48 16.71
C LEU A 181 3.13 -21.19 17.48
N GLY A 182 3.82 -21.06 18.59
CA GLY A 182 3.96 -19.78 19.32
C GLY A 182 4.93 -18.81 18.63
N GLU A 183 5.24 -17.72 19.29
CA GLU A 183 6.17 -16.70 18.78
C GLU A 183 7.59 -17.27 18.62
N LYS A 184 8.05 -18.04 19.60
CA LYS A 184 9.38 -18.63 19.61
C LYS A 184 9.57 -19.65 18.48
N GLU A 185 8.66 -20.60 18.35
CA GLU A 185 8.72 -21.64 17.31
C GLU A 185 8.68 -21.02 15.90
N LYS A 186 7.95 -19.94 15.72
CA LYS A 186 7.95 -19.20 14.45
C LYS A 186 9.31 -18.56 14.17
N ILE A 187 9.92 -17.90 15.17
CA ILE A 187 11.25 -17.31 15.01
C ILE A 187 12.28 -18.40 14.62
N GLU A 188 12.26 -19.56 15.28
CA GLU A 188 13.12 -20.70 14.95
C GLU A 188 12.96 -21.14 13.47
N LEU A 189 11.71 -21.28 12.98
CA LEU A 189 11.44 -21.65 11.60
C LEU A 189 11.90 -20.59 10.59
N PHE A 190 11.69 -19.31 10.90
CA PHE A 190 12.13 -18.21 10.04
C PHE A 190 13.67 -18.11 10.01
N ALA A 191 14.34 -18.27 11.15
CA ALA A 191 15.80 -18.25 11.23
C ALA A 191 16.41 -19.42 10.44
N ALA A 192 15.86 -20.63 10.59
CA ALA A 192 16.27 -21.81 9.84
C ALA A 192 16.07 -21.66 8.33
N ALA A 193 14.96 -21.05 7.92
CA ALA A 193 14.68 -20.76 6.51
C ALA A 193 15.66 -19.78 5.88
N ALA A 194 16.06 -18.77 6.65
CA ALA A 194 16.98 -17.71 6.26
C ALA A 194 18.47 -18.07 6.47
N GLU A 195 18.75 -19.24 7.05
CA GLU A 195 20.12 -19.70 7.41
C GLU A 195 20.83 -18.72 8.35
N LEU A 196 20.04 -18.04 9.21
CA LEU A 196 20.51 -17.09 10.20
C LEU A 196 20.68 -17.73 11.58
N ASN A 197 21.50 -17.07 12.41
CA ASN A 197 21.53 -17.37 13.84
C ASN A 197 20.20 -16.94 14.48
N GLU A 198 19.53 -17.88 15.18
CA GLU A 198 18.25 -17.61 15.86
C GLU A 198 18.35 -16.41 16.82
N GLN A 199 19.46 -16.29 17.54
CA GLN A 199 19.66 -15.18 18.49
C GLN A 199 19.72 -13.83 17.81
N GLU A 200 20.29 -13.74 16.61
CA GLU A 200 20.34 -12.53 15.80
C GLU A 200 18.91 -12.08 15.41
N LEU A 201 18.10 -13.03 14.94
CA LEU A 201 16.69 -12.74 14.59
C LEU A 201 15.86 -12.35 15.82
N ILE A 202 16.07 -13.02 16.99
CA ILE A 202 15.42 -12.67 18.25
C ILE A 202 15.74 -11.22 18.66
N VAL A 203 17.00 -10.82 18.55
CA VAL A 203 17.42 -9.46 18.92
C VAL A 203 16.75 -8.42 18.00
N MET A 204 16.76 -8.65 16.70
CA MET A 204 16.13 -7.75 15.74
C MET A 204 14.60 -7.73 15.93
N PHE A 205 13.95 -8.88 16.09
CA PHE A 205 12.52 -8.97 16.37
C PHE A 205 12.11 -8.13 17.60
N LYS A 206 12.86 -8.23 18.70
CA LYS A 206 12.60 -7.44 19.91
C LYS A 206 12.75 -5.94 19.66
N LYS A 207 13.77 -5.53 18.91
CA LYS A 207 13.96 -4.12 18.53
C LYS A 207 12.79 -3.60 17.68
N VAL A 208 12.38 -4.36 16.67
CA VAL A 208 11.25 -4.00 15.79
C VAL A 208 9.96 -3.89 16.61
N LYS A 209 9.70 -4.87 17.49
CA LYS A 209 8.51 -4.88 18.35
C LYS A 209 8.47 -3.66 19.28
N ALA A 210 9.59 -3.34 19.94
CA ALA A 210 9.69 -2.15 20.80
C ALA A 210 9.53 -0.84 20.01
N GLY A 211 10.12 -0.73 18.80
CA GLY A 211 9.92 0.43 17.92
C GLY A 211 8.47 0.61 17.51
N ILE A 212 7.76 -0.48 17.19
CA ILE A 212 6.33 -0.43 16.87
C ILE A 212 5.49 0.01 18.07
N GLU A 213 5.82 -0.47 19.26
CA GLU A 213 5.13 -0.08 20.50
C GLU A 213 5.33 1.42 20.80
N ALA A 214 6.55 1.93 20.65
CA ALA A 214 6.84 3.35 20.82
C ALA A 214 6.03 4.24 19.85
N LEU A 215 5.91 3.85 18.59
CA LEU A 215 5.10 4.59 17.60
C LEU A 215 3.60 4.66 17.96
N ARG A 216 3.08 3.69 18.73
CA ARG A 216 1.68 3.72 19.20
C ARG A 216 1.48 4.70 20.33
N GLU A 217 2.48 4.85 21.20
CA GLU A 217 2.42 5.75 22.35
C GLU A 217 2.58 7.22 21.94
N GLU A 218 3.35 7.49 20.88
CA GLU A 218 3.62 8.84 20.39
C GLU A 218 2.57 9.40 19.43
N ASN A 219 1.49 8.68 19.17
CA ASN A 219 0.51 9.12 18.17
C ASN A 219 -0.37 10.27 18.67
N PRO A 220 -0.14 11.53 18.23
CA PRO A 220 -0.85 12.70 18.73
C PRO A 220 -2.33 12.77 18.30
N MET A 221 -2.77 11.89 17.40
CA MET A 221 -4.17 11.86 16.95
C MET A 221 -5.15 11.34 18.03
N PHE A 222 -4.64 10.82 19.15
CA PHE A 222 -5.43 10.34 20.29
C PHE A 222 -5.17 11.14 21.57
N GLY A 223 -4.56 12.30 21.45
CA GLY A 223 -4.41 13.26 22.55
C GLY A 223 -5.69 14.03 22.86
#